data_29e6d1fef7fb798cc48f88d204981bc0
#
_entry.id   29e6d1fef7fb798cc48f88d204981bc0
#
_cell.length_a   1.000
_cell.length_b   1.000
_cell.length_c   1.000
_cell.angle_alpha   90.00
_cell.angle_beta   90.00
_cell.angle_gamma   90.00
#
_symmetry.space_group_name_H-M   'P 1'
#
loop_
_entity.id
_entity.type
_entity.pdbx_description
1 polymer ?
#
loop_
_entity_poly.entity_id
_entity_poly.type
_entity_poly.pdbx_seq_one_letter_code
_entity_poly.pdbx_strand_id
1 'polypeptide(L)'
;VWSHDYRVKQKPPYDLALFVGVPENVPDKTFGFMLPNRRDYANDMYKFVGYVFPFNVEVYNSNQEVKRKLGYDSRPIIICSIGGTSIGKEVLELCGKAYSIAKKKIPDLQLKVVTGPRLTSNNLNLPKEVEAVGFVPRLYEHFAASDLAVVQGGATSTLELTALRRPFIYFPLEGHCEQEQVSRILTQH
;
A
#
# COMPACT_ATOMS: atom_id res chain seq x y z
N VAL A 1 -14.54 19.51 13.90
CA VAL A 1 -14.08 19.69 15.27
C VAL A 1 -12.81 20.55 15.36
N TRP A 2 -12.46 21.24 14.32
CA TRP A 2 -11.33 22.14 14.29
C TRP A 2 -11.86 23.60 14.32
N SER A 3 -12.02 24.20 15.51
CA SER A 3 -12.36 25.61 15.59
C SER A 3 -11.18 26.48 15.17
N HIS A 4 -11.44 27.67 14.66
CA HIS A 4 -10.42 28.64 14.29
C HIS A 4 -9.47 28.95 15.46
N ASP A 5 -10.00 29.06 16.67
CA ASP A 5 -9.21 29.36 17.88
C ASP A 5 -8.27 28.23 18.27
N TYR A 6 -8.66 26.97 18.06
CA TYR A 6 -7.81 25.82 18.32
C TYR A 6 -6.61 25.76 17.39
N ARG A 7 -6.78 26.18 16.13
CA ARG A 7 -5.75 26.10 15.10
C ARG A 7 -4.73 27.25 15.13
N VAL A 8 -5.17 28.42 15.56
CA VAL A 8 -4.34 29.63 15.51
C VAL A 8 -3.66 29.95 16.84
N LYS A 9 -4.23 29.50 17.96
CA LYS A 9 -3.77 29.90 19.30
C LYS A 9 -3.12 28.80 20.16
N GLN A 10 -3.26 27.54 19.80
CA GLN A 10 -2.69 26.46 20.59
C GLN A 10 -1.58 25.75 19.82
N LYS A 11 -0.34 25.90 20.30
CA LYS A 11 0.70 24.93 19.97
C LYS A 11 0.21 23.54 20.36
N PRO A 12 0.44 22.51 19.53
CA PRO A 12 0.13 21.16 19.94
C PRO A 12 0.80 20.85 21.29
N PRO A 13 0.16 20.05 22.14
CA PRO A 13 0.70 19.70 23.47
C PRO A 13 1.92 18.78 23.41
N TYR A 14 2.72 18.88 22.35
CA TYR A 14 3.88 18.06 22.08
C TYR A 14 5.10 18.93 21.85
N ASP A 15 6.25 18.50 22.33
CA ASP A 15 7.53 19.17 22.09
C ASP A 15 7.96 19.06 20.62
N LEU A 16 7.54 17.99 19.96
CA LEU A 16 7.85 17.70 18.55
C LEU A 16 6.70 16.93 17.89
N ALA A 17 6.24 17.41 16.76
CA ALA A 17 5.30 16.71 15.89
C ALA A 17 5.98 16.38 14.56
N LEU A 18 6.00 15.10 14.18
CA LEU A 18 6.59 14.61 12.94
C LEU A 18 5.49 14.31 11.92
N PHE A 19 5.75 14.66 10.66
CA PHE A 19 4.90 14.28 9.53
C PHE A 19 5.68 13.29 8.65
N VAL A 20 5.14 12.07 8.52
CA VAL A 20 5.72 11.07 7.62
C VAL A 20 5.26 11.39 6.18
N GLY A 21 6.18 11.84 5.36
CA GLY A 21 5.94 12.31 3.99
C GLY A 21 6.72 13.58 3.69
N VAL A 22 6.39 14.21 2.59
CA VAL A 22 6.99 15.45 2.11
C VAL A 22 5.92 16.55 2.01
N PRO A 23 6.28 17.84 2.06
CA PRO A 23 5.31 18.95 2.01
C PRO A 23 4.36 18.89 0.80
N GLU A 24 4.84 18.38 -0.32
CA GLU A 24 4.09 18.26 -1.58
C GLU A 24 2.92 17.27 -1.45
N ASN A 25 2.97 16.34 -0.51
CA ASN A 25 1.87 15.41 -0.22
C ASN A 25 0.68 16.10 0.47
N VAL A 26 0.89 17.27 1.08
CA VAL A 26 -0.18 18.05 1.69
C VAL A 26 -0.84 18.93 0.63
N PRO A 27 -2.18 18.83 0.44
CA PRO A 27 -2.87 19.63 -0.55
C PRO A 27 -2.64 21.14 -0.35
N ASP A 28 -2.23 21.83 -1.43
CA ASP A 28 -2.04 23.28 -1.45
C ASP A 28 -3.40 23.99 -1.62
N LYS A 29 -4.16 24.05 -0.55
CA LYS A 29 -5.47 24.71 -0.49
C LYS A 29 -5.87 24.97 0.96
N THR A 30 -6.78 25.91 1.16
CA THR A 30 -7.28 26.26 2.49
C THR A 30 -8.06 25.11 3.14
N PHE A 31 -8.13 25.13 4.48
CA PHE A 31 -9.05 24.25 5.23
C PHE A 31 -10.52 24.65 5.05
N GLY A 32 -10.78 25.88 4.57
CA GLY A 32 -12.09 26.45 4.36
C GLY A 32 -12.04 27.99 4.37
N PHE A 33 -13.21 28.63 4.30
CA PHE A 33 -13.31 30.09 4.34
C PHE A 33 -12.64 30.67 5.59
N MET A 34 -11.79 31.69 5.42
CA MET A 34 -10.98 32.31 6.48
C MET A 34 -10.07 31.36 7.30
N LEU A 35 -9.77 30.18 6.78
CA LEU A 35 -8.88 29.24 7.44
C LEU A 35 -7.53 29.18 6.71
N PRO A 36 -6.43 28.82 7.42
CA PRO A 36 -5.11 28.77 6.81
C PRO A 36 -5.02 27.78 5.66
N ASN A 37 -4.02 27.92 4.81
CA ASN A 37 -3.62 26.94 3.84
C ASN A 37 -3.12 25.69 4.57
N ARG A 38 -3.47 24.51 4.06
CA ARG A 38 -3.14 23.21 4.70
C ARG A 38 -1.64 22.94 4.68
N ARG A 39 -0.96 23.25 3.57
CA ARG A 39 0.47 23.02 3.41
C ARG A 39 1.27 23.98 4.28
N ASP A 40 0.89 25.26 4.30
CA ASP A 40 1.51 26.27 5.16
C ASP A 40 1.36 25.86 6.64
N TYR A 41 0.14 25.51 7.04
CA TYR A 41 -0.12 25.03 8.39
C TYR A 41 0.74 23.79 8.74
N ALA A 42 0.87 22.84 7.80
CA ALA A 42 1.67 21.65 8.03
C ALA A 42 3.16 21.99 8.16
N ASN A 43 3.67 22.92 7.36
CA ASN A 43 5.06 23.39 7.47
C ASN A 43 5.36 24.06 8.80
N ASP A 44 4.38 24.82 9.33
CA ASP A 44 4.53 25.54 10.61
C ASP A 44 4.44 24.61 11.83
N MET A 45 3.64 23.54 11.72
CA MET A 45 3.27 22.69 12.87
C MET A 45 4.05 21.38 12.95
N TYR A 46 4.60 20.89 11.84
CA TYR A 46 5.22 19.57 11.76
C TYR A 46 6.61 19.67 11.15
N LYS A 47 7.49 18.78 11.62
CA LYS A 47 8.74 18.49 10.93
C LYS A 47 8.53 17.31 9.98
N PHE A 48 8.66 17.57 8.68
CA PHE A 48 8.62 16.52 7.66
C PHE A 48 9.87 15.65 7.77
N VAL A 49 9.68 14.32 7.77
CA VAL A 49 10.77 13.34 7.94
C VAL A 49 10.96 12.45 6.72
N GLY A 50 10.24 12.75 5.63
CA GLY A 50 10.22 11.88 4.45
C GLY A 50 9.45 10.60 4.70
N TYR A 51 9.70 9.59 3.90
CA TYR A 51 9.06 8.29 4.03
C TYR A 51 9.88 7.37 4.92
N VAL A 52 9.20 6.64 5.80
CA VAL A 52 9.83 5.72 6.77
C VAL A 52 9.48 4.29 6.39
N PHE A 53 10.49 3.47 6.19
CA PHE A 53 10.35 2.05 5.88
C PHE A 53 10.90 1.19 7.02
N PRO A 54 10.30 0.02 7.30
CA PRO A 54 10.83 -0.93 8.29
C PRO A 54 12.03 -1.74 7.74
N PHE A 55 12.55 -1.39 6.56
CA PHE A 55 13.61 -2.11 5.87
C PHE A 55 14.52 -1.17 5.07
N ASN A 56 15.73 -1.63 4.78
CA ASN A 56 16.61 -0.97 3.81
C ASN A 56 16.27 -1.46 2.40
N VAL A 57 15.86 -0.54 1.52
CA VAL A 57 15.43 -0.83 0.14
C VAL A 57 16.54 -1.48 -0.67
N GLU A 58 17.79 -1.10 -0.46
CA GLU A 58 18.95 -1.61 -1.22
C GLU A 58 19.16 -3.13 -1.07
N VAL A 59 18.69 -3.70 0.04
CA VAL A 59 18.80 -5.16 0.29
C VAL A 59 17.88 -5.96 -0.64
N TYR A 60 16.89 -5.31 -1.26
CA TYR A 60 15.84 -5.95 -2.06
C TYR A 60 15.93 -5.66 -3.57
N ASN A 61 17.08 -5.25 -4.07
CA ASN A 61 17.27 -4.89 -5.48
C ASN A 61 17.02 -6.05 -6.46
N SER A 62 17.36 -7.28 -6.07
CA SER A 62 17.18 -8.48 -6.90
C SER A 62 15.98 -9.32 -6.44
N ASN A 63 14.89 -9.35 -7.25
CA ASN A 63 13.76 -10.20 -6.92
C ASN A 63 14.11 -11.69 -6.92
N GLN A 64 15.02 -12.13 -7.78
CA GLN A 64 15.44 -13.52 -7.86
C GLN A 64 16.17 -13.98 -6.58
N GLU A 65 16.99 -13.11 -5.99
CA GLU A 65 17.65 -13.39 -4.73
C GLU A 65 16.64 -13.46 -3.58
N VAL A 66 15.67 -12.55 -3.57
CA VAL A 66 14.60 -12.54 -2.57
C VAL A 66 13.70 -13.75 -2.72
N LYS A 67 13.33 -14.15 -3.96
CA LYS A 67 12.60 -15.41 -4.23
C LYS A 67 13.30 -16.59 -3.61
N ARG A 68 14.58 -16.76 -3.90
CA ARG A 68 15.39 -17.88 -3.38
C ARG A 68 15.46 -17.88 -1.84
N LYS A 69 15.64 -16.69 -1.22
CA LYS A 69 15.69 -16.52 0.24
C LYS A 69 14.36 -16.90 0.91
N LEU A 70 13.24 -16.64 0.26
CA LEU A 70 11.90 -16.94 0.76
C LEU A 70 11.41 -18.35 0.36
N GLY A 71 12.23 -19.13 -0.36
CA GLY A 71 11.86 -20.47 -0.81
C GLY A 71 10.92 -20.49 -2.02
N TYR A 72 10.77 -19.36 -2.72
CA TYR A 72 10.10 -19.33 -4.03
C TYR A 72 11.02 -19.88 -5.10
N ASP A 73 10.43 -20.50 -6.11
CA ASP A 73 11.16 -20.87 -7.33
C ASP A 73 11.32 -19.69 -8.30
N SER A 74 11.92 -19.94 -9.46
CA SER A 74 12.18 -18.89 -10.46
C SER A 74 10.97 -18.48 -11.30
N ARG A 75 9.82 -19.19 -11.16
CA ARG A 75 8.62 -18.92 -11.95
C ARG A 75 8.04 -17.55 -11.65
N PRO A 76 7.32 -16.95 -12.61
CA PRO A 76 6.61 -15.68 -12.37
C PRO A 76 5.58 -15.83 -11.26
N ILE A 77 5.58 -14.88 -10.30
CA ILE A 77 4.66 -14.89 -9.17
C ILE A 77 3.95 -13.54 -9.01
N ILE A 78 2.64 -13.62 -8.83
CA ILE A 78 1.80 -12.50 -8.42
C ILE A 78 1.54 -12.61 -6.91
N ILE A 79 1.74 -11.53 -6.18
CA ILE A 79 1.32 -11.40 -4.78
C ILE A 79 0.10 -10.50 -4.73
N CYS A 80 -1.04 -11.03 -4.26
CA CYS A 80 -2.26 -10.25 -4.08
C CYS A 80 -2.57 -10.07 -2.59
N SER A 81 -2.77 -8.82 -2.13
CA SER A 81 -3.08 -8.53 -0.73
C SER A 81 -4.02 -7.34 -0.56
N ILE A 82 -4.95 -7.44 0.39
CA ILE A 82 -5.89 -6.36 0.74
C ILE A 82 -5.55 -5.65 2.06
N GLY A 83 -4.43 -5.98 2.67
CA GLY A 83 -4.02 -5.39 3.95
C GLY A 83 -4.73 -6.03 5.15
N GLY A 84 -4.92 -5.25 6.23
CA GLY A 84 -5.40 -5.75 7.52
C GLY A 84 -6.91 -5.71 7.73
N THR A 85 -7.70 -5.31 6.75
CA THR A 85 -9.17 -5.23 6.85
C THR A 85 -9.84 -6.42 6.16
N SER A 86 -11.13 -6.64 6.44
CA SER A 86 -11.93 -7.63 5.69
C SER A 86 -12.56 -7.03 4.42
N ILE A 87 -12.37 -5.74 4.19
CA ILE A 87 -12.85 -5.03 3.00
C ILE A 87 -11.89 -5.32 1.84
N GLY A 88 -12.42 -5.75 0.72
CA GLY A 88 -11.62 -6.07 -0.48
C GLY A 88 -11.59 -7.55 -0.85
N LYS A 89 -12.48 -8.38 -0.25
CA LYS A 89 -12.69 -9.77 -0.68
C LYS A 89 -12.86 -9.87 -2.20
N GLU A 90 -13.61 -8.94 -2.78
CA GLU A 90 -13.90 -8.85 -4.20
C GLU A 90 -12.63 -8.66 -5.04
N VAL A 91 -11.64 -7.93 -4.53
CA VAL A 91 -10.33 -7.73 -5.19
C VAL A 91 -9.56 -9.06 -5.24
N LEU A 92 -9.57 -9.83 -4.15
CA LEU A 92 -8.92 -11.15 -4.11
C LEU A 92 -9.56 -12.13 -5.10
N GLU A 93 -10.88 -12.18 -5.13
CA GLU A 93 -11.62 -13.06 -6.06
C GLU A 93 -11.48 -12.61 -7.52
N LEU A 94 -11.47 -11.29 -7.77
CA LEU A 94 -11.20 -10.73 -9.10
C LEU A 94 -9.78 -11.11 -9.56
N CYS A 95 -8.79 -11.00 -8.67
CA CYS A 95 -7.41 -11.40 -8.96
C CYS A 95 -7.34 -12.90 -9.29
N GLY A 96 -8.06 -13.77 -8.56
CA GLY A 96 -8.16 -15.19 -8.87
C GLY A 96 -8.75 -15.49 -10.25
N LYS A 97 -9.81 -14.77 -10.64
CA LYS A 97 -10.40 -14.86 -11.99
C LYS A 97 -9.43 -14.41 -13.08
N ALA A 98 -8.78 -13.25 -12.87
CA ALA A 98 -7.77 -12.72 -13.80
C ALA A 98 -6.57 -13.66 -13.95
N TYR A 99 -6.12 -14.26 -12.85
CA TYR A 99 -5.06 -15.26 -12.86
C TYR A 99 -5.41 -16.47 -13.75
N SER A 100 -6.63 -17.01 -13.67
CA SER A 100 -7.07 -18.13 -14.51
C SER A 100 -7.02 -17.80 -16.01
N ILE A 101 -7.23 -16.54 -16.38
CA ILE A 101 -7.12 -16.07 -17.75
C ILE A 101 -5.64 -15.92 -18.15
N ALA A 102 -4.85 -15.27 -17.29
CA ALA A 102 -3.43 -15.00 -17.53
C ALA A 102 -2.62 -16.31 -17.64
N LYS A 103 -2.94 -17.31 -16.83
CA LYS A 103 -2.28 -18.61 -16.83
C LYS A 103 -2.39 -19.37 -18.14
N LYS A 104 -3.43 -19.10 -18.94
CA LYS A 104 -3.54 -19.68 -20.31
C LYS A 104 -2.43 -19.18 -21.25
N LYS A 105 -1.90 -17.98 -20.98
CA LYS A 105 -0.80 -17.38 -21.76
C LYS A 105 0.57 -17.57 -21.08
N ILE A 106 0.59 -17.72 -19.76
CA ILE A 106 1.78 -17.90 -18.95
C ILE A 106 1.55 -19.14 -18.08
N PRO A 107 1.79 -20.36 -18.59
CA PRO A 107 1.44 -21.61 -17.89
C PRO A 107 2.11 -21.76 -16.52
N ASP A 108 3.32 -21.21 -16.36
CA ASP A 108 4.10 -21.29 -15.12
C ASP A 108 3.77 -20.19 -14.11
N LEU A 109 2.81 -19.30 -14.43
CA LEU A 109 2.39 -18.23 -13.54
C LEU A 109 1.88 -18.79 -12.20
N GLN A 110 2.30 -18.17 -11.12
CA GLN A 110 1.86 -18.45 -9.75
C GLN A 110 1.07 -17.28 -9.20
N LEU A 111 0.11 -17.57 -8.33
CA LEU A 111 -0.60 -16.55 -7.55
C LEU A 111 -0.61 -16.96 -6.09
N LYS A 112 -0.12 -16.06 -5.24
CA LYS A 112 -0.27 -16.14 -3.78
C LYS A 112 -1.17 -15.02 -3.30
N VAL A 113 -2.21 -15.39 -2.59
CA VAL A 113 -3.20 -14.46 -2.00
C VAL A 113 -2.95 -14.35 -0.51
N VAL A 114 -2.75 -13.12 -0.02
CA VAL A 114 -2.60 -12.81 1.40
C VAL A 114 -3.86 -12.11 1.86
N THR A 115 -4.70 -12.84 2.62
CA THR A 115 -6.02 -12.35 3.02
C THR A 115 -5.98 -11.37 4.20
N GLY A 116 -4.86 -11.34 4.91
CA GLY A 116 -4.74 -10.61 6.17
C GLY A 116 -5.40 -11.36 7.35
N PRO A 117 -5.32 -10.79 8.56
CA PRO A 117 -5.72 -11.51 9.79
C PRO A 117 -7.23 -11.62 9.99
N ARG A 118 -8.04 -10.88 9.24
CA ARG A 118 -9.49 -10.76 9.46
C ARG A 118 -10.34 -11.50 8.44
N LEU A 119 -9.76 -12.04 7.39
CA LEU A 119 -10.46 -12.78 6.34
C LEU A 119 -9.93 -14.20 6.25
N THR A 120 -10.81 -15.17 6.40
CA THR A 120 -10.48 -16.60 6.29
C THR A 120 -10.43 -17.02 4.82
N SER A 121 -9.38 -17.71 4.42
CA SER A 121 -9.21 -18.20 3.03
C SER A 121 -10.35 -19.10 2.55
N ASN A 122 -10.97 -19.86 3.44
CA ASN A 122 -12.09 -20.75 3.13
C ASN A 122 -13.34 -20.00 2.61
N ASN A 123 -13.44 -18.71 2.84
CA ASN A 123 -14.56 -17.88 2.39
C ASN A 123 -14.33 -17.24 1.01
N LEU A 124 -13.22 -17.58 0.33
CA LEU A 124 -12.85 -17.03 -0.96
C LEU A 124 -13.12 -18.04 -2.08
N ASN A 125 -13.71 -17.54 -3.16
CA ASN A 125 -13.86 -18.30 -4.39
C ASN A 125 -12.61 -18.13 -5.27
N LEU A 126 -11.59 -18.95 -5.01
CA LEU A 126 -10.31 -18.94 -5.71
C LEU A 126 -10.09 -20.25 -6.49
N PRO A 127 -9.30 -20.23 -7.58
CA PRO A 127 -8.84 -21.44 -8.24
C PRO A 127 -8.07 -22.36 -7.28
N LYS A 128 -8.21 -23.67 -7.43
CA LYS A 128 -7.64 -24.67 -6.50
C LYS A 128 -6.12 -24.59 -6.37
N GLU A 129 -5.43 -24.17 -7.42
CA GLU A 129 -3.97 -24.04 -7.48
C GLU A 129 -3.44 -22.74 -6.86
N VAL A 130 -4.31 -21.83 -6.42
CA VAL A 130 -3.92 -20.56 -5.79
C VAL A 130 -3.58 -20.81 -4.32
N GLU A 131 -2.38 -20.42 -3.92
CA GLU A 131 -1.99 -20.44 -2.52
C GLU A 131 -2.64 -19.26 -1.79
N ALA A 132 -3.56 -19.55 -0.88
CA ALA A 132 -4.20 -18.53 -0.03
C ALA A 132 -3.74 -18.68 1.43
N VAL A 133 -3.14 -17.61 1.95
CA VAL A 133 -2.61 -17.54 3.32
C VAL A 133 -3.25 -16.39 4.07
N GLY A 134 -3.39 -16.52 5.38
CA GLY A 134 -3.94 -15.48 6.24
C GLY A 134 -2.98 -14.31 6.40
N PHE A 135 -2.14 -14.38 7.39
CA PHE A 135 -1.13 -13.36 7.70
C PHE A 135 0.27 -13.84 7.29
N VAL A 136 1.04 -12.97 6.67
CA VAL A 136 2.47 -13.17 6.43
C VAL A 136 3.27 -12.06 7.12
N PRO A 137 4.25 -12.42 7.96
CA PRO A 137 5.17 -11.45 8.52
C PRO A 137 5.98 -10.78 7.41
N ARG A 138 6.27 -9.48 7.57
CA ARG A 138 7.12 -8.76 6.63
C ARG A 138 6.65 -8.91 5.17
N LEU A 139 5.37 -8.61 4.91
CA LEU A 139 4.76 -8.72 3.58
C LEU A 139 5.58 -8.02 2.49
N TYR A 140 6.29 -6.95 2.83
CA TYR A 140 7.21 -6.27 1.92
C TYR A 140 8.32 -7.17 1.32
N GLU A 141 8.76 -8.22 2.02
CA GLU A 141 9.70 -9.20 1.47
C GLU A 141 9.05 -10.02 0.34
N HIS A 142 7.79 -10.40 0.52
CA HIS A 142 7.01 -11.08 -0.52
C HIS A 142 6.73 -10.15 -1.70
N PHE A 143 6.46 -8.88 -1.45
CA PHE A 143 6.39 -7.88 -2.52
C PHE A 143 7.72 -7.75 -3.26
N ALA A 144 8.85 -7.71 -2.56
CA ALA A 144 10.17 -7.66 -3.17
C ALA A 144 10.47 -8.88 -4.06
N ALA A 145 9.92 -10.05 -3.73
CA ALA A 145 10.02 -11.28 -4.51
C ALA A 145 9.05 -11.32 -5.69
N SER A 146 8.01 -10.50 -5.72
CA SER A 146 6.97 -10.58 -6.75
C SER A 146 7.43 -10.03 -8.09
N ASP A 147 6.85 -10.55 -9.17
CA ASP A 147 6.96 -9.98 -10.52
C ASP A 147 5.84 -8.97 -10.77
N LEU A 148 4.71 -9.13 -10.07
CA LEU A 148 3.60 -8.19 -10.04
C LEU A 148 2.92 -8.27 -8.66
N ALA A 149 2.56 -7.14 -8.09
CA ALA A 149 1.67 -7.10 -6.93
C ALA A 149 0.28 -6.60 -7.32
N VAL A 150 -0.75 -7.12 -6.63
CA VAL A 150 -2.12 -6.62 -6.71
C VAL A 150 -2.54 -6.24 -5.31
N VAL A 151 -2.83 -4.97 -5.07
CA VAL A 151 -3.09 -4.47 -3.73
C VAL A 151 -4.31 -3.57 -3.68
N GLN A 152 -4.90 -3.47 -2.49
CA GLN A 152 -5.81 -2.38 -2.20
C GLN A 152 -5.01 -1.08 -2.03
N GLY A 153 -5.57 0.06 -2.39
CA GLY A 153 -4.87 1.35 -2.46
C GLY A 153 -4.43 1.95 -1.12
N GLY A 154 -4.08 1.15 -0.13
CA GLY A 154 -3.56 1.59 1.15
C GLY A 154 -2.15 2.17 1.04
N ALA A 155 -1.87 3.28 1.76
CA ALA A 155 -0.62 4.03 1.67
C ALA A 155 0.62 3.16 1.95
N THR A 156 0.57 2.28 2.93
CA THR A 156 1.73 1.45 3.31
C THR A 156 2.17 0.53 2.17
N SER A 157 1.26 -0.28 1.63
CA SER A 157 1.60 -1.27 0.59
C SER A 157 2.04 -0.59 -0.72
N THR A 158 1.36 0.48 -1.13
CA THR A 158 1.73 1.21 -2.35
C THR A 158 3.08 1.91 -2.20
N LEU A 159 3.37 2.47 -1.03
CA LEU A 159 4.64 3.10 -0.73
C LEU A 159 5.80 2.07 -0.71
N GLU A 160 5.59 0.93 -0.06
CA GLU A 160 6.57 -0.18 -0.04
C GLU A 160 6.87 -0.69 -1.45
N LEU A 161 5.83 -0.92 -2.26
CA LEU A 161 5.98 -1.37 -3.65
C LEU A 161 6.71 -0.36 -4.52
N THR A 162 6.40 0.93 -4.37
CA THR A 162 7.09 2.03 -5.06
C THR A 162 8.57 2.07 -4.68
N ALA A 163 8.88 2.00 -3.38
CA ALA A 163 10.26 1.99 -2.90
C ALA A 163 11.03 0.77 -3.40
N LEU A 164 10.41 -0.40 -3.41
CA LEU A 164 10.97 -1.66 -3.92
C LEU A 164 11.05 -1.70 -5.45
N ARG A 165 10.52 -0.70 -6.14
CA ARG A 165 10.46 -0.62 -7.63
C ARG A 165 9.82 -1.86 -8.24
N ARG A 166 8.75 -2.36 -7.61
CA ARG A 166 7.98 -3.49 -8.12
C ARG A 166 6.73 -3.01 -8.84
N PRO A 167 6.41 -3.57 -10.01
CA PRO A 167 5.16 -3.24 -10.71
C PRO A 167 3.97 -3.69 -9.87
N PHE A 168 2.93 -2.86 -9.81
CA PHE A 168 1.72 -3.20 -9.09
C PHE A 168 0.47 -2.61 -9.72
N ILE A 169 -0.67 -3.28 -9.46
CA ILE A 169 -2.01 -2.80 -9.73
C ILE A 169 -2.66 -2.54 -8.39
N TYR A 170 -3.33 -1.41 -8.23
CA TYR A 170 -4.03 -1.08 -6.99
C TYR A 170 -5.49 -0.74 -7.24
N PHE A 171 -6.33 -1.07 -6.27
CA PHE A 171 -7.77 -0.86 -6.29
C PHE A 171 -8.16 0.00 -5.08
N PRO A 172 -8.22 1.33 -5.20
CA PRO A 172 -8.63 2.19 -4.10
C PRO A 172 -10.11 1.98 -3.78
N LEU A 173 -10.45 2.10 -2.49
CA LEU A 173 -11.83 2.12 -2.04
C LEU A 173 -12.46 3.46 -2.39
N GLU A 174 -13.67 3.42 -2.95
CA GLU A 174 -14.47 4.61 -3.22
C GLU A 174 -14.83 5.33 -1.92
N GLY A 175 -14.68 6.67 -1.90
CA GLY A 175 -14.96 7.51 -0.74
C GLY A 175 -13.94 7.40 0.40
N HIS A 176 -12.80 6.74 0.19
CA HIS A 176 -11.74 6.63 1.18
C HIS A 176 -10.68 7.70 0.95
N CYS A 177 -10.77 8.82 1.70
CA CYS A 177 -9.94 10.02 1.50
C CYS A 177 -8.43 9.76 1.44
N GLU A 178 -7.90 8.84 2.26
CA GLU A 178 -6.47 8.48 2.23
C GLU A 178 -6.10 7.82 0.89
N GLN A 179 -6.89 6.85 0.45
CA GLN A 179 -6.61 6.11 -0.78
C GLN A 179 -6.82 6.96 -2.04
N GLU A 180 -7.77 7.90 -2.00
CA GLU A 180 -7.91 8.92 -3.04
C GLU A 180 -6.68 9.83 -3.14
N GLN A 181 -6.10 10.21 -2.00
CA GLN A 181 -4.88 11.01 -1.97
C GLN A 181 -3.68 10.22 -2.48
N VAL A 182 -3.55 8.95 -2.09
CA VAL A 182 -2.51 8.03 -2.62
C VAL A 182 -2.64 7.92 -4.14
N SER A 183 -3.85 7.72 -4.67
CA SER A 183 -4.10 7.66 -6.11
C SER A 183 -3.64 8.92 -6.83
N ARG A 184 -3.90 10.09 -6.28
CA ARG A 184 -3.46 11.37 -6.86
C ARG A 184 -1.94 11.47 -6.92
N ILE A 185 -1.25 11.02 -5.87
CA ILE A 185 0.22 11.05 -5.84
C ILE A 185 0.78 10.08 -6.88
N LEU A 186 0.27 8.85 -6.94
CA LEU A 186 0.74 7.83 -7.88
C LEU A 186 0.50 8.19 -9.36
N THR A 187 -0.53 9.00 -9.67
CA THR A 187 -0.80 9.44 -11.04
C THR A 187 0.04 10.63 -11.49
N GLN A 188 0.79 11.26 -10.59
CA GLN A 188 1.69 12.37 -10.89
C GLN A 188 3.12 11.92 -11.23
N HIS A 189 3.42 10.65 -11.06
CA HIS A 189 4.72 10.03 -11.28
C HIS A 189 4.61 8.83 -12.22
#